data_bcb8607d97123e93ad4108d873b0f877
#
_entry.id   bcb8607d97123e93ad4108d873b0f877
#
_cell.length_a   1.000
_cell.length_b   1.000
_cell.length_c   1.000
_cell.angle_alpha   90.00
_cell.angle_beta   90.00
_cell.angle_gamma   90.00
#
_symmetry.space_group_name_H-M   'P 1'
#
loop_
_entity.id
_entity.type
_entity.pdbx_description
1 polymer ?
#
loop_
_entity_poly.entity_id
_entity_poly.type
_entity_poly.pdbx_seq_one_letter_code
_entity_poly.pdbx_strand_id
1 'polypeptide(L)'
;MKILRILTLTAAGSLLAGCAALERTDKGAYTGPFHARSNAHLAPGGLPADLLRVAVMPLTHGRGNAPADRGVPLLQAVLTEELSRARLFEVVTVTPHRLHGLFNERAIYADAALPFDFLPMLAKETGCQAVLFCELTTYRAYPPIGVGWKLHLFSLEDGELIWATDEVFDAGQTTVNNSLRRHIRERQSSSILAATELLILNSPRELGRYSLGAIFQYLSEKNTKEMLLAADNKDSQRVSGNPEPVEPPEGEPQSEGPTVPEGAEDP
;
A
#
# COMPACT_ATOMS: atom_id res chain seq x y z
N MET A 1 -62.69 28.56 0.28
CA MET A 1 -61.65 28.15 -0.70
C MET A 1 -60.25 28.61 -0.35
N LYS A 2 -59.98 29.77 0.23
CA LYS A 2 -58.62 30.24 0.58
C LYS A 2 -57.98 29.45 1.72
N ILE A 3 -58.72 29.06 2.76
CA ILE A 3 -58.22 28.30 3.92
C ILE A 3 -57.81 26.87 3.50
N LEU A 4 -58.53 26.21 2.60
CA LEU A 4 -58.20 24.86 2.11
C LEU A 4 -56.92 24.86 1.29
N ARG A 5 -56.62 25.93 0.53
CA ARG A 5 -55.34 26.07 -0.23
C ARG A 5 -54.15 26.30 0.69
N ILE A 6 -54.32 27.01 1.81
CA ILE A 6 -53.26 27.22 2.79
C ILE A 6 -52.91 25.92 3.52
N LEU A 7 -53.92 25.13 3.88
CA LEU A 7 -53.70 23.80 4.52
C LEU A 7 -52.98 22.82 3.61
N THR A 8 -53.27 22.80 2.30
CA THR A 8 -52.57 21.95 1.34
C THR A 8 -51.15 22.38 1.08
N LEU A 9 -50.87 23.68 1.09
CA LEU A 9 -49.47 24.18 0.94
C LEU A 9 -48.60 23.84 2.15
N THR A 10 -49.14 23.95 3.37
CA THR A 10 -48.39 23.59 4.59
C THR A 10 -48.11 22.11 4.70
N ALA A 11 -49.06 21.24 4.29
CA ALA A 11 -48.86 19.79 4.27
C ALA A 11 -47.80 19.35 3.23
N ALA A 12 -47.76 19.98 2.05
CA ALA A 12 -46.75 19.72 1.03
C ALA A 12 -45.34 20.19 1.47
N GLY A 13 -45.23 21.31 2.17
CA GLY A 13 -43.97 21.80 2.74
C GLY A 13 -43.40 20.88 3.81
N SER A 14 -44.26 20.28 4.65
CA SER A 14 -43.83 19.35 5.70
C SER A 14 -43.30 18.01 5.15
N LEU A 15 -43.86 17.52 4.04
CA LEU A 15 -43.39 16.31 3.37
C LEU A 15 -41.99 16.50 2.73
N LEU A 16 -41.74 17.65 2.13
CA LEU A 16 -40.42 17.95 1.55
C LEU A 16 -39.33 18.15 2.61
N ALA A 17 -39.66 18.72 3.77
CA ALA A 17 -38.75 18.87 4.89
C ALA A 17 -38.40 17.52 5.52
N GLY A 18 -39.34 16.56 5.56
CA GLY A 18 -39.11 15.20 6.05
C GLY A 18 -38.11 14.42 5.23
N CYS A 19 -38.13 14.50 3.89
CA CYS A 19 -37.14 13.84 3.03
C CYS A 19 -35.74 14.42 3.20
N ALA A 20 -35.59 15.73 3.31
CA ALA A 20 -34.29 16.37 3.53
C ALA A 20 -33.71 16.08 4.94
N ALA A 21 -34.56 15.88 5.95
CA ALA A 21 -34.14 15.46 7.29
C ALA A 21 -33.66 14.01 7.32
N LEU A 22 -34.34 13.10 6.60
CA LEU A 22 -33.90 11.70 6.45
C LEU A 22 -32.54 11.60 5.75
N GLU A 23 -32.33 12.36 4.69
CA GLU A 23 -31.04 12.42 3.97
C GLU A 23 -29.90 12.98 4.83
N ARG A 24 -30.17 13.96 5.70
CA ARG A 24 -29.20 14.48 6.68
C ARG A 24 -28.87 13.48 7.78
N THR A 25 -29.85 12.72 8.27
CA THR A 25 -29.63 11.68 9.28
C THR A 25 -28.77 10.55 8.71
N ASP A 26 -28.95 10.23 7.44
CA ASP A 26 -28.18 9.19 6.76
C ASP A 26 -26.71 9.61 6.53
N LYS A 27 -26.45 10.90 6.25
CA LYS A 27 -25.08 11.47 6.18
C LYS A 27 -24.39 11.51 7.55
N GLY A 28 -25.13 11.75 8.63
CA GLY A 28 -24.63 11.78 10.01
C GLY A 28 -24.17 10.42 10.52
N ALA A 29 -24.77 9.33 10.05
CA ALA A 29 -24.42 7.96 10.46
C ALA A 29 -23.03 7.49 9.97
N TYR A 30 -22.36 8.26 9.13
CA TYR A 30 -21.03 7.93 8.55
C TYR A 30 -19.90 8.88 8.96
N THR A 31 -20.07 9.64 10.01
CA THR A 31 -19.06 10.59 10.53
C THR A 31 -18.05 9.97 11.47
N GLY A 32 -17.75 8.69 11.33
CA GLY A 32 -16.72 7.97 12.09
C GLY A 32 -17.18 7.48 13.48
N PRO A 33 -16.31 6.90 14.30
CA PRO A 33 -14.87 6.69 14.02
C PRO A 33 -14.62 5.67 12.91
N PHE A 34 -13.54 5.88 12.16
CA PHE A 34 -13.11 4.99 11.09
C PHE A 34 -11.90 4.16 11.52
N HIS A 35 -11.71 3.02 10.86
CA HIS A 35 -10.57 2.16 11.10
C HIS A 35 -9.28 2.87 10.68
N ALA A 36 -8.34 2.98 11.61
CA ALA A 36 -6.99 3.48 11.35
C ALA A 36 -6.03 2.29 11.28
N ARG A 37 -5.24 2.24 10.22
CA ARG A 37 -4.22 1.22 10.01
C ARG A 37 -2.99 1.55 10.83
N SER A 38 -2.42 0.59 11.51
CA SER A 38 -1.32 0.81 12.45
C SER A 38 -0.17 -0.18 12.30
N ASN A 39 -0.42 -1.38 11.82
CA ASN A 39 0.58 -2.44 11.78
C ASN A 39 1.14 -2.65 10.36
N ALA A 40 1.93 -1.67 9.91
CA ALA A 40 2.62 -1.75 8.64
C ALA A 40 4.03 -1.13 8.72
N HIS A 41 5.00 -1.84 8.18
CA HIS A 41 6.38 -1.40 8.02
C HIS A 41 6.66 -1.12 6.54
N LEU A 42 7.39 -0.06 6.25
CA LEU A 42 7.97 0.24 4.94
C LEU A 42 9.42 0.63 5.15
N ALA A 43 10.32 0.05 4.38
CA ALA A 43 11.74 0.36 4.44
C ALA A 43 12.00 1.87 4.22
N PRO A 44 13.04 2.44 4.85
CA PRO A 44 13.42 3.83 4.62
C PRO A 44 13.66 4.12 3.13
N GLY A 45 13.13 5.24 2.65
CA GLY A 45 13.20 5.61 1.22
C GLY A 45 12.04 5.09 0.37
N GLY A 46 11.15 4.27 0.94
CA GLY A 46 9.96 3.77 0.26
C GLY A 46 10.20 2.52 -0.58
N LEU A 47 9.32 2.29 -1.55
CA LEU A 47 9.50 1.23 -2.54
C LEU A 47 10.67 1.58 -3.45
N PRO A 48 11.57 0.62 -3.78
CA PRO A 48 12.68 0.85 -4.70
C PRO A 48 12.19 1.42 -6.04
N ALA A 49 12.92 2.41 -6.58
CA ALA A 49 12.53 3.08 -7.83
C ALA A 49 12.55 2.16 -9.05
N ASP A 50 13.33 1.09 -9.00
CA ASP A 50 13.47 0.04 -10.02
C ASP A 50 12.51 -1.13 -9.80
N LEU A 51 11.67 -1.08 -8.76
CA LEU A 51 10.65 -2.10 -8.50
C LEU A 51 9.53 -2.02 -9.53
N LEU A 52 9.67 -2.73 -10.63
CA LEU A 52 8.70 -2.76 -11.71
C LEU A 52 7.75 -3.97 -11.61
N ARG A 53 8.29 -5.15 -11.25
CA ARG A 53 7.57 -6.42 -11.30
C ARG A 53 7.70 -7.18 -9.99
N VAL A 54 6.58 -7.69 -9.48
CA VAL A 54 6.51 -8.44 -8.23
C VAL A 54 5.91 -9.83 -8.46
N ALA A 55 6.65 -10.85 -8.05
CA ALA A 55 6.17 -12.23 -8.01
C ALA A 55 5.21 -12.39 -6.82
N VAL A 56 3.92 -12.58 -7.07
CA VAL A 56 2.91 -12.76 -6.03
C VAL A 56 2.70 -14.24 -5.77
N MET A 57 3.05 -14.67 -4.58
CA MET A 57 2.91 -16.05 -4.13
C MET A 57 1.44 -16.43 -3.94
N PRO A 58 1.08 -17.72 -4.06
CA PRO A 58 -0.26 -18.18 -3.73
C PRO A 58 -0.63 -17.78 -2.30
N LEU A 59 -1.89 -17.35 -2.12
CA LEU A 59 -2.41 -17.07 -0.78
C LEU A 59 -2.36 -18.34 0.07
N THR A 60 -1.69 -18.25 1.20
CA THR A 60 -1.59 -19.31 2.19
C THR A 60 -2.46 -19.01 3.41
N HIS A 61 -2.54 -19.91 4.35
CA HIS A 61 -3.14 -19.68 5.67
C HIS A 61 -2.21 -20.25 6.74
N GLY A 62 -2.28 -19.71 7.96
CA GLY A 62 -1.49 -20.18 9.09
C GLY A 62 -1.71 -21.67 9.36
N ARG A 63 -0.66 -22.39 9.69
CA ARG A 63 -0.73 -23.82 10.00
C ARG A 63 -1.72 -24.09 11.13
N GLY A 64 -2.68 -24.99 10.91
CA GLY A 64 -3.73 -25.31 11.88
C GLY A 64 -4.95 -24.38 11.85
N ASN A 65 -5.01 -23.42 10.93
CA ASN A 65 -6.14 -22.51 10.78
C ASN A 65 -7.18 -23.05 9.77
N ALA A 66 -7.90 -24.11 10.15
CA ALA A 66 -8.91 -24.74 9.29
C ALA A 66 -10.04 -23.79 8.79
N PRO A 67 -10.50 -22.77 9.53
CA PRO A 67 -11.42 -21.78 8.98
C PRO A 67 -10.84 -21.00 7.81
N ALA A 68 -9.55 -20.62 7.85
CA ALA A 68 -8.88 -19.87 6.78
C ALA A 68 -8.74 -20.68 5.49
N ASP A 69 -8.63 -22.00 5.59
CA ASP A 69 -8.64 -22.92 4.45
C ASP A 69 -9.80 -22.65 3.49
N ARG A 70 -11.00 -22.41 4.03
CA ARG A 70 -12.21 -22.13 3.24
C ARG A 70 -12.18 -20.72 2.63
N GLY A 71 -11.44 -19.80 3.23
CA GLY A 71 -11.31 -18.41 2.77
C GLY A 71 -10.34 -18.27 1.60
N VAL A 72 -9.29 -19.08 1.54
CA VAL A 72 -8.22 -18.96 0.54
C VAL A 72 -8.75 -18.97 -0.89
N PRO A 73 -9.57 -19.92 -1.36
CA PRO A 73 -10.05 -19.92 -2.75
C PRO A 73 -10.87 -18.67 -3.10
N LEU A 74 -11.66 -18.17 -2.15
CA LEU A 74 -12.49 -16.98 -2.33
C LEU A 74 -11.63 -15.71 -2.39
N LEU A 75 -10.65 -15.60 -1.49
CA LEU A 75 -9.90 -14.37 -1.27
C LEU A 75 -8.65 -14.27 -2.14
N GLN A 76 -8.16 -15.37 -2.71
CA GLN A 76 -7.07 -15.36 -3.70
C GLN A 76 -7.42 -14.48 -4.91
N ALA A 77 -8.63 -14.62 -5.45
CA ALA A 77 -9.08 -13.80 -6.59
C ALA A 77 -9.20 -12.32 -6.20
N VAL A 78 -9.71 -12.03 -4.99
CA VAL A 78 -9.82 -10.67 -4.46
C VAL A 78 -8.43 -10.03 -4.29
N LEU A 79 -7.46 -10.77 -3.75
CA LEU A 79 -6.08 -10.31 -3.60
C LEU A 79 -5.48 -9.90 -4.95
N THR A 80 -5.58 -10.75 -5.95
CA THR A 80 -5.05 -10.45 -7.30
C THR A 80 -5.75 -9.25 -7.92
N GLU A 81 -7.06 -9.12 -7.76
CA GLU A 81 -7.84 -8.00 -8.27
C GLU A 81 -7.43 -6.67 -7.61
N GLU A 82 -7.31 -6.64 -6.27
CA GLU A 82 -6.96 -5.40 -5.55
C GLU A 82 -5.48 -5.01 -5.73
N LEU A 83 -4.56 -5.96 -5.81
CA LEU A 83 -3.16 -5.71 -6.18
C LEU A 83 -3.06 -5.06 -7.57
N SER A 84 -3.76 -5.62 -8.56
CA SER A 84 -3.76 -5.07 -9.92
C SER A 84 -4.39 -3.68 -9.97
N ARG A 85 -5.40 -3.42 -9.14
CA ARG A 85 -6.07 -2.12 -9.03
C ARG A 85 -5.18 -1.06 -8.38
N ALA A 86 -4.35 -1.45 -7.42
CA ALA A 86 -3.45 -0.55 -6.72
C ALA A 86 -2.38 0.07 -7.63
N ARG A 87 -2.01 -0.60 -8.73
CA ARG A 87 -1.04 -0.12 -9.74
C ARG A 87 0.31 0.31 -9.15
N LEU A 88 0.74 -0.34 -8.08
CA LEU A 88 2.03 -0.06 -7.45
C LEU A 88 3.20 -0.66 -8.23
N PHE A 89 2.97 -1.79 -8.87
CA PHE A 89 3.92 -2.56 -9.68
C PHE A 89 3.15 -3.53 -10.60
N GLU A 90 3.84 -4.14 -11.56
CA GLU A 90 3.30 -5.21 -12.38
C GLU A 90 3.19 -6.51 -11.55
N VAL A 91 2.02 -7.11 -11.53
CA VAL A 91 1.71 -8.34 -10.77
C VAL A 91 2.00 -9.58 -11.61
N VAL A 92 2.96 -10.38 -11.18
CA VAL A 92 3.27 -11.70 -11.78
C VAL A 92 2.81 -12.80 -10.84
N THR A 93 1.66 -13.40 -11.12
CA THR A 93 1.10 -14.44 -10.26
C THR A 93 1.88 -15.75 -10.39
N VAL A 94 2.37 -16.25 -9.26
CA VAL A 94 2.99 -17.58 -9.15
C VAL A 94 1.92 -18.58 -8.73
N THR A 95 1.68 -19.60 -9.55
CA THR A 95 0.67 -20.63 -9.24
C THR A 95 1.26 -21.76 -8.39
N PRO A 96 0.44 -22.49 -7.58
CA PRO A 96 0.89 -23.66 -6.85
C PRO A 96 1.53 -24.74 -7.75
N HIS A 97 1.05 -24.87 -8.99
CA HIS A 97 1.63 -25.79 -9.97
C HIS A 97 3.04 -25.36 -10.40
N ARG A 98 3.24 -24.05 -10.63
CA ARG A 98 4.56 -23.49 -10.99
C ARG A 98 5.55 -23.64 -9.83
N LEU A 99 5.12 -23.38 -8.59
CA LEU A 99 5.93 -23.60 -7.39
C LEU A 99 6.35 -25.08 -7.25
N HIS A 100 5.41 -25.98 -7.45
CA HIS A 100 5.72 -27.40 -7.39
C HIS A 100 6.74 -27.82 -8.45
N GLY A 101 6.64 -27.27 -9.66
CA GLY A 101 7.61 -27.53 -10.72
C GLY A 101 9.02 -27.01 -10.43
N LEU A 102 9.13 -25.87 -9.74
CA LEU A 102 10.41 -25.24 -9.43
C LEU A 102 11.05 -25.75 -8.13
N PHE A 103 10.25 -25.95 -7.08
CA PHE A 103 10.74 -26.16 -5.73
C PHE A 103 10.21 -27.46 -5.08
N ASN A 104 9.41 -28.23 -5.79
CA ASN A 104 8.68 -29.40 -5.27
C ASN A 104 7.74 -29.07 -4.08
N GLU A 105 7.34 -27.80 -3.97
CA GLU A 105 6.44 -27.29 -2.93
C GLU A 105 5.23 -26.62 -3.56
N ARG A 106 4.03 -26.77 -2.98
CA ARG A 106 2.80 -26.12 -3.47
C ARG A 106 2.49 -24.80 -2.76
N ALA A 107 3.09 -24.62 -1.60
CA ALA A 107 2.95 -23.42 -0.77
C ALA A 107 4.27 -23.16 -0.06
N ILE A 108 4.71 -21.90 -0.07
CA ILE A 108 5.92 -21.45 0.63
C ILE A 108 5.52 -20.29 1.51
N TYR A 109 5.93 -20.31 2.77
CA TYR A 109 5.58 -19.33 3.79
C TYR A 109 6.77 -18.41 4.05
N ALA A 110 6.52 -17.13 4.28
CA ALA A 110 7.57 -16.14 4.51
C ALA A 110 8.38 -16.38 5.81
N ASP A 111 7.77 -17.04 6.79
CA ASP A 111 8.36 -17.36 8.10
C ASP A 111 8.96 -18.76 8.18
N ALA A 112 8.92 -19.51 7.07
CA ALA A 112 9.54 -20.83 6.98
C ALA A 112 10.94 -20.75 6.33
N ALA A 113 11.73 -21.79 6.53
CA ALA A 113 12.98 -21.94 5.78
C ALA A 113 12.65 -22.03 4.28
N LEU A 114 13.21 -21.12 3.50
CA LEU A 114 13.05 -21.12 2.05
C LEU A 114 13.84 -22.27 1.42
N PRO A 115 13.37 -22.84 0.31
CA PRO A 115 14.14 -23.78 -0.48
C PRO A 115 15.50 -23.20 -0.89
N PHE A 116 16.48 -24.08 -1.09
CA PHE A 116 17.78 -23.67 -1.60
C PHE A 116 17.63 -22.94 -2.94
N ASP A 117 18.38 -21.85 -3.13
CA ASP A 117 18.33 -20.98 -4.31
C ASP A 117 16.93 -20.42 -4.66
N PHE A 118 16.01 -20.32 -3.69
CA PHE A 118 14.65 -19.85 -3.94
C PHE A 118 14.62 -18.46 -4.59
N LEU A 119 15.31 -17.47 -4.01
CA LEU A 119 15.27 -16.08 -4.50
C LEU A 119 15.85 -15.97 -5.92
N PRO A 120 17.09 -16.42 -6.20
CA PRO A 120 17.67 -16.29 -7.53
C PRO A 120 16.93 -17.10 -8.59
N MET A 121 16.41 -18.28 -8.24
CA MET A 121 15.62 -19.09 -9.17
C MET A 121 14.29 -18.43 -9.49
N LEU A 122 13.60 -17.87 -8.48
CA LEU A 122 12.34 -17.14 -8.71
C LEU A 122 12.56 -15.90 -9.55
N ALA A 123 13.61 -15.12 -9.29
CA ALA A 123 13.99 -13.96 -10.06
C ALA A 123 14.23 -14.31 -11.54
N LYS A 124 15.03 -15.35 -11.80
CA LYS A 124 15.33 -15.84 -13.14
C LYS A 124 14.08 -16.30 -13.91
N GLU A 125 13.20 -17.04 -13.24
CA GLU A 125 12.01 -17.63 -13.87
C GLU A 125 10.88 -16.65 -14.10
N THR A 126 10.80 -15.57 -13.30
CA THR A 126 9.71 -14.59 -13.37
C THR A 126 10.14 -13.25 -13.95
N GLY A 127 11.43 -12.93 -13.90
CA GLY A 127 11.96 -11.61 -14.24
C GLY A 127 11.47 -10.53 -13.28
N CYS A 128 11.14 -10.89 -12.04
CA CYS A 128 10.69 -9.97 -11.00
C CYS A 128 11.85 -9.46 -10.16
N GLN A 129 11.71 -8.28 -9.56
CA GLN A 129 12.66 -7.69 -8.62
C GLN A 129 12.32 -8.03 -7.16
N ALA A 130 11.06 -8.34 -6.87
CA ALA A 130 10.61 -8.67 -5.53
C ALA A 130 9.60 -9.81 -5.51
N VAL A 131 9.41 -10.42 -4.34
CA VAL A 131 8.41 -11.45 -4.07
C VAL A 131 7.48 -11.01 -2.94
N LEU A 132 6.17 -11.15 -3.16
CA LEU A 132 5.13 -10.88 -2.17
C LEU A 132 4.59 -12.20 -1.63
N PHE A 133 4.85 -12.48 -0.36
CA PHE A 133 4.20 -13.57 0.38
C PHE A 133 2.89 -13.08 0.96
N CYS A 134 1.86 -13.89 0.84
CA CYS A 134 0.50 -13.57 1.22
C CYS A 134 -0.06 -14.66 2.13
N GLU A 135 -0.52 -14.28 3.33
CA GLU A 135 -1.12 -15.19 4.29
C GLU A 135 -2.45 -14.64 4.79
N LEU A 136 -3.46 -15.51 4.86
CA LEU A 136 -4.75 -15.26 5.50
C LEU A 136 -4.65 -15.68 6.96
N THR A 137 -4.46 -14.74 7.87
CA THR A 137 -4.27 -15.00 9.30
C THR A 137 -5.59 -15.21 10.04
N THR A 138 -6.67 -14.57 9.55
CA THR A 138 -8.01 -14.69 10.12
C THR A 138 -9.03 -14.82 9.01
N TYR A 139 -9.97 -15.77 9.17
CA TYR A 139 -11.14 -15.88 8.31
C TYR A 139 -12.36 -16.31 9.11
N ARG A 140 -13.36 -15.45 9.19
CA ARG A 140 -14.64 -15.71 9.83
C ARG A 140 -15.76 -15.39 8.85
N ALA A 141 -16.39 -16.45 8.30
CA ALA A 141 -17.38 -16.35 7.24
C ALA A 141 -18.77 -15.87 7.73
N TYR A 142 -19.05 -16.00 9.03
CA TYR A 142 -20.34 -15.67 9.63
C TYR A 142 -20.25 -14.43 10.50
N PRO A 143 -21.34 -13.64 10.59
CA PRO A 143 -21.36 -12.42 11.39
C PRO A 143 -21.03 -12.64 12.88
N PRO A 144 -20.24 -11.72 13.47
CA PRO A 144 -19.52 -10.66 12.78
C PRO A 144 -18.37 -11.22 11.95
N ILE A 145 -18.38 -10.93 10.63
CA ILE A 145 -17.34 -11.42 9.71
C ILE A 145 -15.98 -10.82 10.03
N GLY A 146 -14.90 -11.56 9.72
CA GLY A 146 -13.53 -11.10 9.97
C GLY A 146 -12.56 -11.64 8.93
N VAL A 147 -11.61 -10.81 8.53
CA VAL A 147 -10.52 -11.16 7.61
C VAL A 147 -9.22 -10.56 8.14
N GLY A 148 -8.16 -11.37 8.24
CA GLY A 148 -6.83 -10.93 8.63
C GLY A 148 -5.81 -11.25 7.54
N TRP A 149 -4.91 -10.30 7.28
CA TRP A 149 -3.89 -10.39 6.24
C TRP A 149 -2.50 -10.20 6.84
N LYS A 150 -1.58 -11.08 6.45
CA LYS A 150 -0.15 -10.90 6.65
C LYS A 150 0.51 -10.91 5.28
N LEU A 151 1.08 -9.76 4.90
CA LEU A 151 1.69 -9.55 3.60
C LEU A 151 3.13 -9.11 3.81
N HIS A 152 4.08 -9.80 3.17
CA HIS A 152 5.51 -9.50 3.26
C HIS A 152 6.10 -9.40 1.85
N LEU A 153 6.69 -8.26 1.53
CA LEU A 153 7.38 -7.98 0.27
C LEU A 153 8.89 -7.98 0.51
N PHE A 154 9.59 -8.92 -0.12
CA PHE A 154 11.04 -9.04 -0.06
C PHE A 154 11.68 -8.77 -1.40
N SER A 155 12.84 -8.17 -1.40
CA SER A 155 13.72 -8.07 -2.56
C SER A 155 14.21 -9.47 -2.98
N LEU A 156 14.25 -9.73 -4.28
CA LEU A 156 14.81 -10.98 -4.82
C LEU A 156 16.32 -10.91 -5.00
N GLU A 157 16.93 -9.72 -4.93
CA GLU A 157 18.35 -9.51 -5.09
C GLU A 157 19.13 -9.84 -3.80
N ASP A 158 18.71 -9.27 -2.69
CA ASP A 158 19.39 -9.36 -1.39
C ASP A 158 18.56 -10.06 -0.29
N GLY A 159 17.28 -10.30 -0.55
CA GLY A 159 16.35 -10.89 0.42
C GLY A 159 15.91 -9.93 1.52
N GLU A 160 16.16 -8.62 1.39
CA GLU A 160 15.73 -7.65 2.37
C GLU A 160 14.21 -7.41 2.35
N LEU A 161 13.67 -7.10 3.54
CA LEU A 161 12.26 -6.78 3.70
C LEU A 161 11.98 -5.34 3.24
N ILE A 162 11.27 -5.19 2.12
CA ILE A 162 10.87 -3.89 1.59
C ILE A 162 9.64 -3.35 2.33
N TRP A 163 8.63 -4.22 2.49
CA TRP A 163 7.37 -3.84 3.12
C TRP A 163 6.71 -5.04 3.82
N ALA A 164 6.05 -4.77 4.94
CA ALA A 164 5.25 -5.76 5.65
C ALA A 164 4.00 -5.13 6.25
N THR A 165 2.95 -5.92 6.35
CA THR A 165 1.74 -5.60 7.13
C THR A 165 1.15 -6.86 7.72
N ASP A 166 0.59 -6.73 8.94
CA ASP A 166 -0.19 -7.77 9.60
C ASP A 166 -1.39 -7.09 10.26
N GLU A 167 -2.58 -7.25 9.67
CA GLU A 167 -3.75 -6.50 10.12
C GLU A 167 -5.03 -7.34 10.03
N VAL A 168 -5.86 -7.20 11.07
CA VAL A 168 -7.15 -7.90 11.18
C VAL A 168 -8.30 -6.91 11.08
N PHE A 169 -9.21 -7.18 10.17
CA PHE A 169 -10.44 -6.42 9.94
C PHE A 169 -11.62 -7.22 10.49
N ASP A 170 -12.11 -6.82 11.66
CA ASP A 170 -13.27 -7.42 12.31
C ASP A 170 -14.50 -6.51 12.15
N ALA A 171 -15.48 -6.93 11.36
CA ALA A 171 -16.71 -6.16 11.13
C ALA A 171 -17.58 -6.02 12.41
N GLY A 172 -17.28 -6.73 13.49
CA GLY A 172 -17.85 -6.49 14.82
C GLY A 172 -17.35 -5.20 15.47
N GLN A 173 -16.19 -4.68 15.02
CA GLN A 173 -15.69 -3.39 15.49
C GLN A 173 -16.39 -2.25 14.76
N THR A 174 -16.89 -1.26 15.50
CA THR A 174 -17.61 -0.10 14.94
C THR A 174 -16.78 0.65 13.90
N THR A 175 -15.48 0.82 14.13
CA THR A 175 -14.56 1.50 13.22
C THR A 175 -14.44 0.81 11.87
N VAL A 176 -14.27 -0.52 11.86
CA VAL A 176 -14.21 -1.34 10.65
C VAL A 176 -15.55 -1.34 9.92
N ASN A 177 -16.65 -1.51 10.66
CA ASN A 177 -18.01 -1.51 10.09
C ASN A 177 -18.33 -0.16 9.41
N ASN A 178 -18.04 0.96 10.07
CA ASN A 178 -18.25 2.29 9.49
C ASN A 178 -17.41 2.52 8.22
N SER A 179 -16.15 2.09 8.25
CA SER A 179 -15.26 2.19 7.10
C SER A 179 -15.74 1.32 5.92
N LEU A 180 -16.18 0.09 6.19
CA LEU A 180 -16.74 -0.80 5.18
C LEU A 180 -18.02 -0.21 4.57
N ARG A 181 -18.93 0.33 5.39
CA ARG A 181 -20.14 1.02 4.92
C ARG A 181 -19.81 2.18 4.00
N ARG A 182 -18.85 3.04 4.41
CA ARG A 182 -18.39 4.15 3.59
C ARG A 182 -17.85 3.66 2.25
N HIS A 183 -16.98 2.65 2.25
CA HIS A 183 -16.40 2.05 1.03
C HIS A 183 -17.46 1.51 0.07
N ILE A 184 -18.47 0.81 0.59
CA ILE A 184 -19.58 0.27 -0.22
C ILE A 184 -20.34 1.42 -0.91
N ARG A 185 -20.65 2.49 -0.19
CA ARG A 185 -21.40 3.62 -0.73
C ARG A 185 -20.62 4.44 -1.75
N GLU A 186 -19.31 4.62 -1.54
CA GLU A 186 -18.45 5.31 -2.51
C GLU A 186 -18.35 4.54 -3.84
N ARG A 187 -18.44 3.21 -3.79
CA ARG A 187 -18.38 2.35 -4.99
C ARG A 187 -19.71 2.13 -5.69
N GLN A 188 -20.80 2.25 -4.98
CA GLN A 188 -22.13 2.01 -5.51
C GLN A 188 -22.90 3.33 -5.49
N SER A 189 -23.40 3.72 -6.66
CA SER A 189 -24.24 4.91 -6.78
C SER A 189 -25.43 4.85 -5.82
N SER A 190 -25.69 5.91 -5.13
CA SER A 190 -26.59 6.30 -4.06
C SER A 190 -28.01 5.67 -3.88
N SER A 191 -28.35 4.53 -4.47
CA SER A 191 -29.69 3.94 -4.38
C SER A 191 -29.74 2.49 -3.91
N ILE A 192 -28.79 2.07 -3.05
CA ILE A 192 -28.87 0.72 -2.49
C ILE A 192 -29.96 0.67 -1.44
N LEU A 193 -30.89 -0.27 -1.61
CA LEU A 193 -31.86 -0.61 -0.59
C LEU A 193 -31.12 -1.12 0.68
N ALA A 194 -31.55 -0.71 1.86
CA ALA A 194 -30.94 -1.10 3.14
C ALA A 194 -30.76 -2.62 3.31
N ALA A 195 -31.68 -3.43 2.75
CA ALA A 195 -31.57 -4.88 2.73
C ALA A 195 -30.34 -5.37 1.93
N THR A 196 -30.04 -4.75 0.79
CA THR A 196 -28.88 -5.08 -0.04
C THR A 196 -27.58 -4.67 0.66
N GLU A 197 -27.56 -3.53 1.34
CA GLU A 197 -26.41 -3.09 2.15
C GLU A 197 -26.07 -4.13 3.24
N LEU A 198 -27.06 -4.66 3.96
CA LEU A 198 -26.85 -5.69 4.96
C LEU A 198 -26.25 -6.98 4.40
N LEU A 199 -26.67 -7.41 3.21
CA LEU A 199 -26.10 -8.59 2.55
C LEU A 199 -24.63 -8.36 2.18
N ILE A 200 -24.30 -7.17 1.67
CA ILE A 200 -22.95 -6.81 1.28
C ILE A 200 -22.05 -6.69 2.53
N LEU A 201 -22.54 -6.07 3.61
CA LEU A 201 -21.83 -5.93 4.88
C LEU A 201 -21.51 -7.28 5.54
N ASN A 202 -22.25 -8.33 5.25
CA ASN A 202 -22.02 -9.67 5.75
C ASN A 202 -21.29 -10.57 4.73
N SER A 203 -20.70 -9.99 3.68
CA SER A 203 -19.93 -10.71 2.66
C SER A 203 -18.43 -10.70 2.99
N PRO A 204 -17.81 -11.87 3.29
CA PRO A 204 -16.36 -11.94 3.50
C PRO A 204 -15.55 -11.48 2.28
N ARG A 205 -16.12 -11.65 1.07
CA ARG A 205 -15.49 -11.16 -0.18
C ARG A 205 -15.41 -9.64 -0.21
N GLU A 206 -16.49 -8.95 0.17
CA GLU A 206 -16.51 -7.48 0.20
C GLU A 206 -15.66 -6.92 1.34
N LEU A 207 -15.63 -7.58 2.50
CA LEU A 207 -14.70 -7.22 3.56
C LEU A 207 -13.25 -7.42 3.11
N GLY A 208 -12.93 -8.52 2.41
CA GLY A 208 -11.62 -8.78 1.83
C GLY A 208 -11.22 -7.70 0.82
N ARG A 209 -12.15 -7.29 -0.06
CA ARG A 209 -11.93 -6.23 -1.05
C ARG A 209 -11.66 -4.89 -0.38
N TYR A 210 -12.48 -4.51 0.61
CA TYR A 210 -12.26 -3.30 1.38
C TYR A 210 -10.92 -3.31 2.10
N SER A 211 -10.59 -4.40 2.81
CA SER A 211 -9.39 -4.50 3.63
C SER A 211 -8.11 -4.41 2.80
N LEU A 212 -8.03 -5.15 1.68
CA LEU A 212 -6.89 -5.09 0.76
C LEU A 212 -6.78 -3.74 0.07
N GLY A 213 -7.88 -3.18 -0.41
CA GLY A 213 -7.89 -1.82 -0.97
C GLY A 213 -7.36 -0.79 0.02
N ALA A 214 -7.77 -0.90 1.29
CA ALA A 214 -7.31 -0.04 2.37
C ALA A 214 -5.81 -0.23 2.68
N ILE A 215 -5.30 -1.47 2.67
CA ILE A 215 -3.88 -1.80 2.88
C ILE A 215 -3.02 -1.19 1.75
N PHE A 216 -3.38 -1.42 0.50
CA PHE A 216 -2.59 -0.93 -0.65
C PHE A 216 -2.68 0.58 -0.83
N GLN A 217 -3.81 1.19 -0.52
CA GLN A 217 -3.92 2.66 -0.47
C GLN A 217 -2.96 3.24 0.57
N TYR A 218 -2.90 2.66 1.78
CA TYR A 218 -1.98 3.09 2.82
C TYR A 218 -0.51 2.93 2.41
N LEU A 219 -0.16 1.82 1.75
CA LEU A 219 1.18 1.62 1.20
C LEU A 219 1.52 2.72 0.18
N SER A 220 0.62 3.04 -0.75
CA SER A 220 0.79 4.10 -1.74
C SER A 220 1.01 5.48 -1.10
N GLU A 221 0.18 5.83 -0.11
CA GLU A 221 0.28 7.10 0.63
C GLU A 221 1.61 7.20 1.39
N LYS A 222 2.00 6.13 2.09
CA LYS A 222 3.25 6.06 2.85
C LYS A 222 4.46 6.11 1.94
N ASN A 223 4.43 5.38 0.83
CA ASN A 223 5.49 5.41 -0.19
C ASN A 223 5.70 6.82 -0.77
N THR A 224 4.62 7.50 -1.12
CA THR A 224 4.70 8.88 -1.62
C THR A 224 5.35 9.82 -0.59
N LYS A 225 4.98 9.67 0.69
CA LYS A 225 5.56 10.46 1.78
C LYS A 225 7.06 10.19 1.95
N GLU A 226 7.49 8.93 1.95
CA GLU A 226 8.90 8.55 2.07
C GLU A 226 9.73 9.08 0.88
N MET A 227 9.20 9.01 -0.34
CA MET A 227 9.85 9.55 -1.54
C MET A 227 10.03 11.08 -1.45
N LEU A 228 9.03 11.82 -0.95
CA LEU A 228 9.13 13.27 -0.77
C LEU A 228 10.17 13.63 0.30
N LEU A 229 10.21 12.92 1.43
CA LEU A 229 11.22 13.13 2.47
C LEU A 229 12.63 12.84 1.97
N ALA A 230 12.81 11.79 1.16
CA ALA A 230 14.10 11.46 0.56
C ALA A 230 14.56 12.52 -0.45
N ALA A 231 13.66 13.11 -1.22
CA ALA A 231 13.95 14.20 -2.15
C ALA A 231 14.39 15.47 -1.41
N ASP A 232 13.65 15.88 -0.37
CA ASP A 232 13.94 17.07 0.44
C ASP A 232 15.30 16.95 1.15
N ASN A 233 15.65 15.76 1.64
CA ASN A 233 16.94 15.48 2.26
C ASN A 233 18.11 15.57 1.26
N LYS A 234 17.92 15.13 0.02
CA LYS A 234 18.93 15.28 -1.05
C LYS A 234 19.18 16.74 -1.41
N ASP A 235 18.12 17.55 -1.50
CA ASP A 235 18.26 18.98 -1.81
C ASP A 235 18.91 19.74 -0.65
N SER A 236 18.59 19.41 0.59
CA SER A 236 19.22 19.98 1.78
C SER A 236 20.72 19.65 1.84
N GLN A 237 21.13 18.45 1.45
CA GLN A 237 22.55 18.06 1.38
C GLN A 237 23.29 18.77 0.25
N ARG A 238 22.66 19.04 -0.89
CA ARG A 238 23.25 19.81 -2.00
C ARG A 238 23.48 21.28 -1.61
N VAL A 239 22.57 21.87 -0.85
CA VAL A 239 22.69 23.26 -0.38
C VAL A 239 23.74 23.40 0.73
N SER A 240 23.94 22.37 1.56
CA SER A 240 24.94 22.34 2.64
C SER A 240 26.33 21.89 2.19
N GLY A 241 26.49 21.41 0.96
CA GLY A 241 27.80 21.10 0.37
C GLY A 241 28.56 22.39 0.15
N ASN A 242 29.60 22.60 1.00
CA ASN A 242 30.55 23.67 0.93
C ASN A 242 31.05 23.82 -0.52
N PRO A 243 31.09 25.04 -1.12
CA PRO A 243 31.68 25.22 -2.43
C PRO A 243 33.16 24.76 -2.34
N GLU A 244 33.52 23.86 -3.23
CA GLU A 244 34.88 23.38 -3.42
C GLU A 244 35.80 24.61 -3.47
N PRO A 245 36.93 24.66 -2.71
CA PRO A 245 37.83 25.81 -2.74
C PRO A 245 38.30 25.96 -4.18
N VAL A 246 37.96 27.06 -4.81
CA VAL A 246 38.51 27.45 -6.10
C VAL A 246 40.04 27.60 -5.90
N GLU A 247 40.84 26.68 -6.40
CA GLU A 247 42.27 26.84 -6.49
C GLU A 247 42.56 28.14 -7.23
N PRO A 248 43.38 29.05 -6.65
CA PRO A 248 43.74 30.27 -7.36
C PRO A 248 44.53 29.89 -8.63
N PRO A 249 44.36 30.60 -9.76
CA PRO A 249 45.05 30.31 -11.00
C PRO A 249 46.56 30.38 -10.75
N GLU A 250 47.26 29.30 -11.12
CA GLU A 250 48.74 29.22 -11.06
C GLU A 250 49.34 30.37 -11.83
N GLY A 251 50.33 30.98 -11.18
CA GLY A 251 50.94 32.25 -11.44
C GLY A 251 51.45 32.53 -12.85
N GLU A 252 51.36 33.78 -13.17
CA GLU A 252 52.09 34.42 -14.24
C GLU A 252 53.61 34.18 -14.10
N PRO A 253 54.34 33.95 -15.18
CA PRO A 253 55.80 33.79 -15.13
C PRO A 253 56.47 35.11 -14.71
N GLN A 254 57.19 35.10 -13.64
CA GLN A 254 57.97 36.23 -13.18
C GLN A 254 59.07 36.52 -14.24
N SER A 255 59.06 37.76 -14.77
CA SER A 255 60.06 38.29 -15.65
C SER A 255 61.44 38.33 -14.97
N GLU A 256 62.44 37.68 -15.56
CA GLU A 256 63.83 37.75 -15.19
C GLU A 256 64.34 39.19 -15.29
N GLY A 257 64.79 39.74 -14.16
CA GLY A 257 65.53 41.00 -14.12
C GLY A 257 66.95 40.83 -14.61
N PRO A 258 67.60 41.90 -15.16
CA PRO A 258 68.90 41.79 -15.83
C PRO A 258 70.01 41.52 -14.85
N THR A 259 70.89 40.56 -15.15
CA THR A 259 72.13 40.22 -14.52
C THR A 259 73.22 41.35 -14.75
N VAL A 260 73.67 41.92 -13.68
CA VAL A 260 74.85 42.81 -13.68
C VAL A 260 76.15 41.96 -13.62
N PRO A 261 77.13 42.17 -14.49
CA PRO A 261 78.39 41.46 -14.39
C PRO A 261 79.33 42.17 -13.35
N GLU A 262 79.77 41.44 -12.33
CA GLU A 262 80.76 41.89 -11.39
C GLU A 262 82.10 41.50 -11.90
N GLY A 263 82.86 42.58 -12.13
CA GLY A 263 84.21 42.54 -12.70
C GLY A 263 85.29 42.15 -11.71
N ALA A 264 86.38 41.72 -12.29
CA ALA A 264 87.64 41.33 -11.78
C ALA A 264 88.23 42.29 -10.75
N GLU A 265 88.95 41.71 -9.83
CA GLU A 265 90.24 42.30 -9.39
C GLU A 265 91.11 41.25 -8.69
N ASP A 266 92.28 41.14 -9.25
CA ASP A 266 93.56 40.69 -8.71
C ASP A 266 94.18 41.78 -7.82
N PRO A 267 95.29 41.55 -7.14
CA PRO A 267 96.36 40.52 -7.27
C PRO A 267 96.50 39.59 -6.07
#